data_a9993e340f300787f1073ff12b97c573
#
_entry.id   a9993e340f300787f1073ff12b97c573
#
_cell.length_a   1.000
_cell.length_b   1.000
_cell.length_c   1.000
_cell.angle_alpha   90.00
_cell.angle_beta   90.00
_cell.angle_gamma   90.00
#
_symmetry.space_group_name_H-M   'P 1'
#
loop_
_entity.id
_entity.type
_entity.pdbx_description
1 polymer ?
#
loop_
_entity_poly.entity_id
_entity_poly.type
_entity_poly.pdbx_seq_one_letter_code
_entity_poly.pdbx_strand_id
1 'polypeptide(L)'
;LEMNPGVVAGMLAGVLLATAQTAPPAPSAPAFGNTERLESGQIASANGIPVSYRIRLLPLSSFPALPGEIVAQLSRRRCMIPQTYEAKQPENVIHGGFHAPGADDWAALCSADGTTTLYVFFAGRFDTPTALRSQPDTAWLGHDPGESVLGSAWGIATRTADQMRASPEFERVLTIDHDAIDDARLERTLTVHYDQGGKWLAITAGSDSDN
;
A
#
# COMPACT_ATOMS: atom_id res chain seq x y z
N LEU A 1 4.15 90.89 -21.07
CA LEU A 1 4.83 91.13 -19.77
C LEU A 1 4.28 90.14 -18.77
N GLU A 2 5.16 89.58 -18.06
CA GLU A 2 5.15 88.78 -16.88
C GLU A 2 5.41 87.24 -17.10
N MET A 3 6.60 86.87 -16.81
CA MET A 3 7.12 85.52 -16.73
C MET A 3 6.71 84.97 -15.37
N ASN A 4 6.20 83.74 -15.35
CA ASN A 4 5.98 82.99 -14.15
C ASN A 4 6.85 81.71 -14.15
N PRO A 5 7.70 81.48 -13.16
CA PRO A 5 8.62 80.38 -13.15
C PRO A 5 7.93 79.06 -12.67
N GLY A 6 8.12 78.01 -13.43
CA GLY A 6 7.57 76.69 -13.11
C GLY A 6 8.28 76.04 -11.94
N VAL A 7 7.48 75.46 -11.09
CA VAL A 7 7.89 74.58 -9.97
C VAL A 7 8.08 73.18 -10.51
N VAL A 8 9.30 72.65 -10.45
CA VAL A 8 9.65 71.26 -10.76
C VAL A 8 9.42 70.44 -9.46
N ALA A 9 8.38 69.61 -9.43
CA ALA A 9 8.15 68.64 -8.38
C ALA A 9 8.93 67.36 -8.68
N GLY A 10 10.02 67.09 -7.96
CA GLY A 10 10.75 65.84 -8.02
C GLY A 10 9.95 64.71 -7.35
N MET A 11 9.58 63.67 -8.14
CA MET A 11 9.07 62.40 -7.59
C MET A 11 10.23 61.53 -7.18
N LEU A 12 10.39 61.31 -5.88
CA LEU A 12 11.24 60.26 -5.30
C LEU A 12 10.51 58.94 -5.38
N ALA A 13 10.93 58.07 -6.33
CA ALA A 13 10.47 56.67 -6.39
C ALA A 13 11.16 55.87 -5.31
N GLY A 14 10.49 55.56 -4.21
CA GLY A 14 10.93 54.62 -3.18
C GLY A 14 10.85 53.19 -3.69
N VAL A 15 11.99 52.56 -3.88
CA VAL A 15 12.09 51.11 -4.18
C VAL A 15 11.89 50.35 -2.86
N LEU A 16 10.71 49.74 -2.69
CA LEU A 16 10.42 48.76 -1.64
C LEU A 16 11.11 47.43 -1.99
N LEU A 17 12.25 47.13 -1.35
CA LEU A 17 12.85 45.80 -1.37
C LEU A 17 11.99 44.88 -0.49
N ALA A 18 11.18 44.03 -1.15
CA ALA A 18 10.49 42.92 -0.48
C ALA A 18 11.51 41.82 -0.12
N THR A 19 11.85 41.72 1.15
CA THR A 19 12.60 40.55 1.66
C THR A 19 11.72 39.33 1.64
N ALA A 20 11.99 38.40 0.73
CA ALA A 20 11.35 37.09 0.74
C ALA A 20 11.78 36.35 2.04
N GLN A 21 10.86 36.25 3.00
CA GLN A 21 11.03 35.37 4.15
C GLN A 21 10.88 33.93 3.67
N THR A 22 11.99 33.18 3.63
CA THR A 22 11.99 31.74 3.46
C THR A 22 11.27 31.14 4.68
N ALA A 23 10.13 30.50 4.45
CA ALA A 23 9.42 29.76 5.50
C ALA A 23 10.36 28.69 6.08
N PRO A 24 10.37 28.46 7.39
CA PRO A 24 11.17 27.39 7.98
C PRO A 24 10.74 26.04 7.39
N PRO A 25 11.68 25.11 7.14
CA PRO A 25 11.35 23.77 6.66
C PRO A 25 10.34 23.13 7.61
N ALA A 26 9.29 22.53 7.04
CA ALA A 26 8.31 21.78 7.81
C ALA A 26 9.03 20.72 8.65
N PRO A 27 8.62 20.50 9.92
CA PRO A 27 9.24 19.47 10.76
C PRO A 27 9.14 18.13 10.02
N SER A 28 10.30 17.49 9.81
CA SER A 28 10.39 16.14 9.26
C SER A 28 9.52 15.23 10.12
N ALA A 29 8.54 14.56 9.53
CA ALA A 29 7.74 13.56 10.24
C ALA A 29 8.71 12.57 10.92
N PRO A 30 8.45 12.13 12.16
CA PRO A 30 9.31 11.18 12.85
C PRO A 30 9.48 9.95 11.96
N ALA A 31 10.72 9.58 11.68
CA ALA A 31 11.06 8.38 10.91
C ALA A 31 10.58 7.16 11.71
N PHE A 32 9.35 6.70 11.41
CA PHE A 32 8.84 5.45 11.95
C PHE A 32 9.71 4.32 11.38
N GLY A 33 10.47 3.66 12.29
CA GLY A 33 11.14 2.38 12.10
C GLY A 33 11.83 2.18 10.75
N ASN A 34 13.10 2.60 10.61
CA ASN A 34 13.94 2.21 9.47
C ASN A 34 14.48 0.76 9.62
N THR A 35 13.99 0.01 10.59
CA THR A 35 14.47 -1.35 10.89
C THR A 35 13.32 -2.34 10.85
N GLU A 36 13.64 -3.54 10.39
CA GLU A 36 12.76 -4.71 10.50
C GLU A 36 12.29 -4.90 11.94
N ARG A 37 11.03 -5.28 12.12
CA ARG A 37 10.44 -5.62 13.40
C ARG A 37 9.88 -7.03 13.37
N LEU A 38 10.07 -7.77 14.44
CA LEU A 38 9.41 -9.05 14.69
C LEU A 38 8.30 -8.86 15.72
N GLU A 39 7.07 -9.07 15.31
CA GLU A 39 5.94 -9.16 16.20
C GLU A 39 5.73 -10.62 16.60
N SER A 40 5.62 -10.90 17.88
CA SER A 40 5.50 -12.27 18.38
C SER A 40 4.55 -12.36 19.57
N GLY A 41 3.94 -13.52 19.72
CA GLY A 41 3.00 -13.79 20.79
C GLY A 41 2.50 -15.23 20.74
N GLN A 42 1.36 -15.45 21.37
CA GLN A 42 0.68 -16.74 21.37
C GLN A 42 -0.79 -16.55 21.00
N ILE A 43 -1.33 -17.50 20.26
CA ILE A 43 -2.75 -17.63 19.99
C ILE A 43 -3.25 -18.99 20.48
N ALA A 44 -4.52 -19.11 20.81
CA ALA A 44 -5.13 -20.41 21.05
C ALA A 44 -5.37 -21.12 19.72
N SER A 45 -4.91 -22.37 19.60
CA SER A 45 -5.31 -23.24 18.50
C SER A 45 -6.79 -23.63 18.60
N ALA A 46 -7.33 -24.31 17.59
CA ALA A 46 -8.68 -24.84 17.62
C ALA A 46 -8.98 -25.75 18.83
N ASN A 47 -7.94 -26.41 19.37
CA ASN A 47 -8.03 -27.28 20.55
C ASN A 47 -7.71 -26.55 21.86
N GLY A 48 -7.60 -25.21 21.84
CA GLY A 48 -7.27 -24.40 23.02
C GLY A 48 -5.80 -24.45 23.45
N ILE A 49 -4.91 -25.13 22.71
CA ILE A 49 -3.50 -25.22 23.02
C ILE A 49 -2.80 -23.93 22.53
N PRO A 50 -1.99 -23.26 23.38
CA PRO A 50 -1.23 -22.09 22.96
C PRO A 50 -0.25 -22.44 21.84
N VAL A 51 -0.27 -21.68 20.74
CA VAL A 51 0.67 -21.78 19.63
C VAL A 51 1.38 -20.45 19.48
N SER A 52 2.70 -20.49 19.42
CA SER A 52 3.51 -19.30 19.23
C SER A 52 3.46 -18.81 17.79
N TYR A 53 3.48 -17.48 17.60
CA TYR A 53 3.62 -16.88 16.28
C TYR A 53 4.75 -15.85 16.26
N ARG A 54 5.25 -15.58 15.05
CA ARG A 54 6.25 -14.56 14.76
C ARG A 54 5.95 -13.97 13.38
N ILE A 55 5.57 -12.71 13.33
CA ILE A 55 5.30 -11.97 12.09
C ILE A 55 6.47 -11.04 11.84
N ARG A 56 7.10 -11.17 10.68
CA ARG A 56 8.17 -10.31 10.22
C ARG A 56 7.56 -9.10 9.51
N LEU A 57 7.93 -7.89 9.96
CA LEU A 57 7.43 -6.62 9.43
C LEU A 57 8.60 -5.81 8.87
N LEU A 58 8.56 -5.49 7.59
CA LEU A 58 9.59 -4.67 6.95
C LEU A 58 9.22 -3.18 6.96
N PRO A 59 10.21 -2.29 7.15
CA PRO A 59 10.01 -0.86 6.99
C PRO A 59 9.78 -0.49 5.52
N LEU A 60 9.16 0.66 5.27
CA LEU A 60 8.92 1.16 3.91
C LEU A 60 10.20 1.38 3.11
N SER A 61 11.33 1.64 3.79
CA SER A 61 12.65 1.76 3.17
C SER A 61 13.15 0.46 2.48
N SER A 62 12.55 -0.68 2.79
CA SER A 62 12.82 -1.95 2.10
C SER A 62 12.21 -2.01 0.69
N PHE A 63 11.40 -1.01 0.30
CA PHE A 63 10.69 -0.93 -0.97
C PHE A 63 11.06 0.36 -1.73
N PRO A 64 12.28 0.46 -2.26
CA PRO A 64 12.79 1.70 -2.86
C PRO A 64 12.06 2.12 -4.15
N ALA A 65 11.31 1.22 -4.77
CA ALA A 65 10.51 1.51 -5.95
C ALA A 65 9.19 2.25 -5.63
N LEU A 66 8.74 2.25 -4.35
CA LEU A 66 7.50 2.93 -3.96
C LEU A 66 7.58 4.44 -4.24
N PRO A 67 6.59 5.04 -4.91
CA PRO A 67 6.47 6.49 -5.05
C PRO A 67 6.47 7.21 -3.69
N GLY A 68 7.17 8.35 -3.60
CA GLY A 68 7.29 9.11 -2.35
C GLY A 68 5.95 9.54 -1.75
N GLU A 69 4.94 9.79 -2.57
CA GLU A 69 3.57 10.10 -2.12
C GLU A 69 2.91 8.92 -1.42
N ILE A 70 3.10 7.70 -1.93
CA ILE A 70 2.59 6.46 -1.30
C ILE A 70 3.35 6.20 0.00
N VAL A 71 4.69 6.38 0.00
CA VAL A 71 5.49 6.28 1.22
C VAL A 71 4.97 7.25 2.29
N ALA A 72 4.65 8.49 1.92
CA ALA A 72 4.08 9.48 2.85
C ALA A 72 2.70 9.05 3.38
N GLN A 73 1.84 8.46 2.55
CA GLN A 73 0.53 7.95 2.96
C GLN A 73 0.64 6.77 3.95
N LEU A 74 1.51 5.80 3.64
CA LEU A 74 1.75 4.64 4.48
C LEU A 74 2.44 5.05 5.81
N SER A 75 3.39 6.00 5.76
CA SER A 75 4.06 6.53 6.95
C SER A 75 3.08 7.22 7.92
N ARG A 76 2.14 8.03 7.40
CA ARG A 76 1.10 8.66 8.24
C ARG A 76 0.23 7.63 8.96
N ARG A 77 0.05 6.46 8.37
CA ARG A 77 -0.68 5.32 8.96
C ARG A 77 0.20 4.45 9.86
N ARG A 78 1.49 4.78 9.99
CA ARG A 78 2.47 3.99 10.74
C ARG A 78 2.62 2.57 10.20
N CYS A 79 2.45 2.40 8.90
CA CYS A 79 2.52 1.11 8.24
C CYS A 79 3.90 0.48 8.32
N MET A 80 3.92 -0.81 8.60
CA MET A 80 4.99 -1.72 8.25
C MET A 80 4.43 -2.81 7.34
N ILE A 81 5.27 -3.39 6.49
CA ILE A 81 4.82 -4.36 5.49
C ILE A 81 5.02 -5.78 6.02
N PRO A 82 3.93 -6.52 6.33
CA PRO A 82 4.04 -7.89 6.80
C PRO A 82 4.58 -8.78 5.68
N GLN A 83 5.49 -9.68 6.04
CA GLN A 83 6.07 -10.66 5.12
C GLN A 83 5.48 -12.03 5.40
N THR A 84 5.24 -12.82 4.35
CA THR A 84 4.80 -14.18 4.56
C THR A 84 5.90 -15.02 5.24
N TYR A 85 5.55 -16.16 5.81
CA TYR A 85 6.52 -17.06 6.43
C TYR A 85 7.51 -17.64 5.41
N GLU A 86 7.14 -17.68 4.12
CA GLU A 86 8.00 -18.17 3.03
C GLU A 86 8.90 -17.07 2.43
N ALA A 87 8.69 -15.80 2.78
CA ALA A 87 9.32 -14.66 2.12
C ALA A 87 10.85 -14.68 2.26
N LYS A 88 11.55 -14.80 1.14
CA LYS A 88 13.02 -14.72 1.04
C LYS A 88 13.49 -13.34 0.58
N GLN A 89 12.61 -12.54 -0.02
CA GLN A 89 12.82 -11.18 -0.50
C GLN A 89 11.66 -10.30 0.01
N PRO A 90 11.80 -8.97 0.03
CA PRO A 90 10.69 -8.08 0.33
C PRO A 90 9.51 -8.32 -0.62
N GLU A 91 8.32 -8.53 -0.05
CA GLU A 91 7.06 -8.79 -0.76
C GLU A 91 5.90 -8.00 -0.15
N ASN A 92 4.67 -8.20 -0.68
CA ASN A 92 3.45 -7.54 -0.21
C ASN A 92 3.38 -6.03 -0.51
N VAL A 93 4.21 -5.59 -1.46
CA VAL A 93 4.06 -4.33 -2.19
C VAL A 93 4.14 -4.68 -3.67
N ILE A 94 3.10 -4.38 -4.42
CA ILE A 94 2.96 -4.75 -5.83
C ILE A 94 2.57 -3.54 -6.68
N HIS A 95 2.83 -3.65 -7.97
CA HIS A 95 2.58 -2.63 -8.97
C HIS A 95 1.86 -3.26 -10.17
N GLY A 96 0.95 -2.51 -10.80
CA GLY A 96 0.20 -2.97 -11.98
C GLY A 96 -0.85 -1.96 -12.39
N GLY A 97 -1.57 -2.25 -13.47
CA GLY A 97 -2.70 -1.44 -13.92
C GLY A 97 -4.01 -1.95 -13.32
N PHE A 98 -4.30 -1.63 -12.05
CA PHE A 98 -5.42 -2.25 -11.33
C PHE A 98 -6.79 -1.61 -11.61
N HIS A 99 -6.85 -0.43 -12.24
CA HIS A 99 -8.11 0.21 -12.61
C HIS A 99 -8.26 0.48 -14.10
N ALA A 100 -7.17 0.42 -14.85
CA ALA A 100 -7.17 0.64 -16.30
C ALA A 100 -5.91 0.03 -16.94
N PRO A 101 -5.96 -0.31 -18.23
CA PRO A 101 -4.80 -0.80 -18.97
C PRO A 101 -3.63 0.19 -18.91
N GLY A 102 -2.46 -0.28 -18.46
CA GLY A 102 -1.24 0.53 -18.40
C GLY A 102 -1.24 1.64 -17.35
N ALA A 103 -2.18 1.63 -16.40
CA ALA A 103 -2.16 2.52 -15.25
C ALA A 103 -0.96 2.19 -14.35
N ASP A 104 -0.44 3.22 -13.65
CA ASP A 104 0.68 3.11 -12.71
C ASP A 104 0.16 3.01 -11.28
N ASP A 105 -0.60 1.93 -11.00
CA ASP A 105 -1.24 1.69 -9.71
C ASP A 105 -0.36 0.84 -8.81
N TRP A 106 -0.57 0.98 -7.51
CA TRP A 106 0.14 0.23 -6.49
C TRP A 106 -0.81 -0.41 -5.49
N ALA A 107 -0.42 -1.55 -4.94
CA ALA A 107 -1.10 -2.10 -3.78
C ALA A 107 -0.08 -2.55 -2.74
N ALA A 108 -0.48 -2.45 -1.46
CA ALA A 108 0.37 -2.82 -0.35
C ALA A 108 -0.43 -3.37 0.83
N LEU A 109 0.11 -4.39 1.48
CA LEU A 109 -0.33 -4.76 2.82
C LEU A 109 0.31 -3.81 3.83
N CYS A 110 -0.50 -3.27 4.71
CA CYS A 110 -0.10 -2.33 5.74
C CYS A 110 -0.50 -2.87 7.11
N SER A 111 0.45 -3.34 7.92
CA SER A 111 0.23 -3.65 9.33
C SER A 111 0.44 -2.39 10.17
N ALA A 112 -0.56 -2.02 10.93
CA ALA A 112 -0.54 -0.92 11.88
C ALA A 112 -1.42 -1.27 13.08
N ASP A 113 -0.89 -1.09 14.29
CA ASP A 113 -1.61 -1.31 15.55
C ASP A 113 -2.31 -2.70 15.65
N GLY A 114 -1.64 -3.76 15.16
CA GLY A 114 -2.13 -5.14 15.20
C GLY A 114 -3.17 -5.48 14.14
N THR A 115 -3.33 -4.62 13.13
CA THR A 115 -4.28 -4.82 12.02
C THR A 115 -3.58 -4.64 10.69
N THR A 116 -3.68 -5.63 9.81
CA THR A 116 -3.22 -5.54 8.43
C THR A 116 -4.37 -5.14 7.51
N THR A 117 -4.11 -4.16 6.64
CA THR A 117 -5.05 -3.69 5.61
C THR A 117 -4.40 -3.76 4.23
N LEU A 118 -5.12 -4.31 3.25
CA LEU A 118 -4.77 -4.23 1.84
C LEU A 118 -5.25 -2.89 1.29
N TYR A 119 -4.30 -2.01 0.97
CA TYR A 119 -4.55 -0.71 0.33
C TYR A 119 -4.20 -0.75 -1.16
N VAL A 120 -5.03 -0.08 -1.97
CA VAL A 120 -4.76 0.19 -3.38
C VAL A 120 -4.64 1.69 -3.59
N PHE A 121 -3.63 2.10 -4.34
CA PHE A 121 -3.29 3.47 -4.68
C PHE A 121 -3.39 3.64 -6.19
N PHE A 122 -4.35 4.42 -6.66
CA PHE A 122 -4.52 4.66 -8.08
C PHE A 122 -3.65 5.82 -8.58
N ALA A 123 -3.09 5.67 -9.76
CA ALA A 123 -2.32 6.71 -10.42
C ALA A 123 -3.06 8.05 -10.43
N GLY A 124 -2.36 9.12 -10.04
CA GLY A 124 -2.93 10.47 -9.92
C GLY A 124 -3.84 10.71 -8.71
N ARG A 125 -4.06 9.71 -7.82
CA ARG A 125 -4.89 9.82 -6.61
C ARG A 125 -4.29 9.06 -5.42
N PHE A 126 -2.97 9.10 -5.24
CA PHE A 126 -2.28 8.39 -4.16
C PHE A 126 -2.63 8.88 -2.76
N ASP A 127 -3.23 10.06 -2.64
CA ASP A 127 -3.68 10.65 -1.38
C ASP A 127 -4.94 10.00 -0.79
N THR A 128 -5.71 9.29 -1.61
CA THR A 128 -6.98 8.64 -1.25
C THR A 128 -6.97 7.14 -1.57
N PRO A 129 -6.16 6.32 -0.86
CA PRO A 129 -6.11 4.89 -1.11
C PRO A 129 -7.43 4.20 -0.78
N THR A 130 -7.75 3.18 -1.56
CA THR A 130 -8.89 2.29 -1.32
C THR A 130 -8.46 1.13 -0.43
N ALA A 131 -9.18 0.88 0.67
CA ALA A 131 -8.99 -0.33 1.48
C ALA A 131 -9.90 -1.44 0.94
N LEU A 132 -9.30 -2.55 0.49
CA LEU A 132 -10.04 -3.71 -0.03
C LEU A 132 -10.40 -4.71 1.08
N ARG A 133 -9.46 -4.95 1.99
CA ARG A 133 -9.60 -5.89 3.10
C ARG A 133 -8.85 -5.38 4.32
N SER A 134 -9.40 -5.62 5.51
CA SER A 134 -8.72 -5.33 6.78
C SER A 134 -9.03 -6.42 7.78
N GLN A 135 -8.02 -6.91 8.49
CA GLN A 135 -8.17 -7.95 9.51
C GLN A 135 -7.00 -7.94 10.51
N PRO A 136 -7.16 -8.55 11.70
CA PRO A 136 -6.05 -8.68 12.65
C PRO A 136 -4.83 -9.35 12.03
N ASP A 137 -3.62 -8.93 12.41
CA ASP A 137 -2.36 -9.48 11.89
C ASP A 137 -2.28 -11.00 12.12
N THR A 138 -2.96 -11.51 13.13
CA THR A 138 -3.03 -12.93 13.47
C THR A 138 -4.16 -13.71 12.79
N ALA A 139 -4.96 -13.08 11.92
CA ALA A 139 -6.10 -13.75 11.27
C ALA A 139 -5.65 -14.84 10.29
N TRP A 140 -4.55 -14.60 9.58
CA TRP A 140 -4.00 -15.54 8.62
C TRP A 140 -2.57 -15.91 8.99
N LEU A 141 -2.45 -16.95 9.79
CA LEU A 141 -1.17 -17.53 10.18
C LEU A 141 -1.00 -18.91 9.53
N GLY A 142 0.23 -19.25 9.22
CA GLY A 142 0.68 -20.53 8.67
C GLY A 142 2.13 -20.77 8.99
N HIS A 143 2.69 -21.89 8.53
CA HIS A 143 4.09 -22.24 8.75
C HIS A 143 4.56 -23.24 7.69
N ASP A 144 5.87 -23.29 7.46
CA ASP A 144 6.47 -24.34 6.68
C ASP A 144 6.26 -25.72 7.35
N PRO A 145 6.12 -26.81 6.57
CA PRO A 145 6.04 -28.15 7.11
C PRO A 145 7.23 -28.45 8.03
N GLY A 146 6.94 -28.82 9.29
CA GLY A 146 7.96 -29.11 10.31
C GLY A 146 8.29 -27.95 11.24
N GLU A 147 7.86 -26.73 10.95
CA GLU A 147 7.98 -25.59 11.84
C GLU A 147 6.87 -25.61 12.89
N SER A 148 7.19 -25.16 14.13
CA SER A 148 6.23 -25.07 15.24
C SER A 148 5.76 -23.64 15.52
N VAL A 149 6.40 -22.65 14.92
CA VAL A 149 6.09 -21.23 15.08
C VAL A 149 5.38 -20.74 13.84
N LEU A 150 4.17 -20.17 14.01
CA LEU A 150 3.39 -19.61 12.91
C LEU A 150 3.95 -18.27 12.46
N GLY A 151 3.93 -18.00 11.16
CA GLY A 151 4.20 -16.70 10.57
C GLY A 151 2.97 -16.15 9.85
N SER A 152 3.06 -14.93 9.29
CA SER A 152 2.00 -14.43 8.42
C SER A 152 1.88 -15.31 7.18
N ALA A 153 0.65 -15.65 6.81
CA ALA A 153 0.33 -16.37 5.58
C ALA A 153 -0.39 -15.48 4.56
N TRP A 154 -0.46 -14.17 4.80
CA TRP A 154 -1.13 -13.24 3.89
C TRP A 154 -0.15 -12.69 2.86
N GLY A 155 -0.37 -13.06 1.59
CA GLY A 155 0.39 -12.59 0.44
C GLY A 155 -0.49 -11.91 -0.60
N ILE A 156 0.08 -10.94 -1.33
CA ILE A 156 -0.56 -10.34 -2.50
C ILE A 156 0.37 -10.41 -3.70
N ALA A 157 -0.24 -10.54 -4.90
CA ALA A 157 0.49 -10.54 -6.16
C ALA A 157 -0.31 -9.82 -7.26
N THR A 158 0.37 -9.37 -8.30
CA THR A 158 -0.28 -8.88 -9.51
C THR A 158 -0.67 -10.05 -10.39
N ARG A 159 -1.95 -10.13 -10.75
CA ARG A 159 -2.47 -11.06 -11.76
C ARG A 159 -2.70 -10.28 -13.05
N THR A 160 -1.96 -10.61 -14.09
CA THR A 160 -2.09 -9.91 -15.38
C THR A 160 -3.43 -10.21 -16.05
N ALA A 161 -3.89 -9.27 -16.90
CA ALA A 161 -5.08 -9.48 -17.70
C ALA A 161 -5.01 -10.77 -18.55
N ASP A 162 -3.82 -11.13 -19.08
CA ASP A 162 -3.62 -12.36 -19.84
C ASP A 162 -3.79 -13.62 -18.98
N GLN A 163 -3.26 -13.61 -17.75
CA GLN A 163 -3.46 -14.69 -16.79
C GLN A 163 -4.94 -14.87 -16.44
N MET A 164 -5.66 -13.76 -16.26
CA MET A 164 -7.10 -13.82 -16.01
C MET A 164 -7.86 -14.40 -17.19
N ARG A 165 -7.60 -13.91 -18.40
CA ARG A 165 -8.26 -14.44 -19.62
C ARG A 165 -7.98 -15.92 -19.90
N ALA A 166 -6.84 -16.43 -19.43
CA ALA A 166 -6.46 -17.83 -19.57
C ALA A 166 -7.15 -18.77 -18.56
N SER A 167 -7.81 -18.24 -17.53
CA SER A 167 -8.39 -19.01 -16.43
C SER A 167 -9.92 -19.05 -16.52
N PRO A 168 -10.56 -20.23 -16.61
CA PRO A 168 -12.01 -20.37 -16.77
C PRO A 168 -12.85 -19.74 -15.65
N GLU A 169 -12.30 -19.62 -14.46
CA GLU A 169 -12.95 -19.01 -13.30
C GLU A 169 -13.33 -17.53 -13.50
N PHE A 170 -12.68 -16.84 -14.47
CA PHE A 170 -12.94 -15.44 -14.77
C PHE A 170 -13.82 -15.21 -16.00
N GLU A 171 -14.35 -16.25 -16.63
CA GLU A 171 -15.24 -16.16 -17.82
C GLU A 171 -16.47 -15.27 -17.57
N ARG A 172 -16.88 -15.10 -16.31
CA ARG A 172 -18.03 -14.25 -15.91
C ARG A 172 -17.69 -12.77 -15.79
N VAL A 173 -16.42 -12.41 -15.86
CA VAL A 173 -15.99 -11.00 -15.89
C VAL A 173 -16.18 -10.51 -17.31
N LEU A 174 -17.09 -9.55 -17.50
CA LEU A 174 -17.56 -9.11 -18.82
C LEU A 174 -16.45 -8.54 -19.72
N THR A 175 -15.45 -7.89 -19.13
CA THR A 175 -14.30 -7.33 -19.86
C THR A 175 -13.07 -7.43 -18.97
N ILE A 176 -12.05 -8.15 -19.43
CA ILE A 176 -10.75 -8.23 -18.75
C ILE A 176 -9.74 -7.52 -19.65
N ASP A 177 -9.40 -6.28 -19.32
CA ASP A 177 -8.50 -5.42 -20.07
C ASP A 177 -7.33 -4.86 -19.26
N HIS A 178 -7.35 -5.06 -17.94
CA HIS A 178 -6.30 -4.60 -17.02
C HIS A 178 -6.00 -5.67 -15.96
N ASP A 179 -5.02 -5.36 -15.09
CA ASP A 179 -4.55 -6.30 -14.09
C ASP A 179 -5.49 -6.40 -12.88
N ALA A 180 -5.37 -7.48 -12.14
CA ALA A 180 -6.07 -7.74 -10.89
C ALA A 180 -5.07 -7.91 -9.73
N ILE A 181 -5.59 -7.97 -8.53
CA ILE A 181 -4.83 -8.23 -7.31
C ILE A 181 -5.20 -9.60 -6.77
N ASP A 182 -4.23 -10.49 -6.70
CA ASP A 182 -4.32 -11.71 -5.93
C ASP A 182 -4.17 -11.38 -4.45
N ASP A 183 -5.13 -11.79 -3.66
CA ASP A 183 -5.19 -11.65 -2.21
C ASP A 183 -5.31 -13.06 -1.63
N ALA A 184 -4.16 -13.61 -1.24
CA ALA A 184 -4.02 -15.02 -0.92
C ALA A 184 -3.72 -15.26 0.55
N ARG A 185 -4.38 -16.27 1.12
CA ARG A 185 -3.84 -16.99 2.26
C ARG A 185 -3.06 -18.18 1.71
N LEU A 186 -1.74 -18.19 1.91
CA LEU A 186 -0.87 -19.23 1.39
C LEU A 186 -1.42 -20.64 1.63
N GLU A 187 -1.33 -21.49 0.62
CA GLU A 187 -1.76 -22.90 0.60
C GLU A 187 -3.26 -23.15 0.88
N ARG A 188 -4.11 -22.10 0.92
CA ARG A 188 -5.51 -22.30 1.31
C ARG A 188 -6.51 -21.61 0.39
N THR A 189 -6.54 -20.29 0.37
CA THR A 189 -7.56 -19.53 -0.35
C THR A 189 -6.95 -18.41 -1.14
N LEU A 190 -7.48 -18.17 -2.33
CA LEU A 190 -7.15 -17.06 -3.18
C LEU A 190 -8.43 -16.27 -3.48
N THR A 191 -8.41 -14.97 -3.21
CA THR A 191 -9.41 -14.03 -3.70
C THR A 191 -8.76 -13.13 -4.74
N VAL A 192 -9.34 -13.03 -5.90
CA VAL A 192 -8.88 -12.12 -6.95
C VAL A 192 -9.76 -10.87 -6.90
N HIS A 193 -9.14 -9.72 -6.65
CA HIS A 193 -9.82 -8.43 -6.70
C HIS A 193 -9.62 -7.80 -8.08
N TYR A 194 -10.72 -7.51 -8.77
CA TYR A 194 -10.73 -6.85 -10.08
C TYR A 194 -11.63 -5.61 -10.04
N ASP A 195 -11.12 -4.45 -10.45
CA ASP A 195 -11.92 -3.22 -10.56
C ASP A 195 -12.71 -3.25 -11.87
N GLN A 196 -14.03 -3.16 -11.78
CA GLN A 196 -14.91 -3.03 -12.93
C GLN A 196 -15.57 -1.66 -12.91
N GLY A 197 -14.88 -0.67 -13.47
CA GLY A 197 -15.41 0.69 -13.57
C GLY A 197 -15.62 1.38 -12.22
N GLY A 198 -14.72 1.21 -11.29
CA GLY A 198 -14.77 1.77 -9.93
C GLY A 198 -15.49 0.89 -8.90
N LYS A 199 -15.91 -0.32 -9.32
CA LYS A 199 -16.50 -1.31 -8.43
C LYS A 199 -15.61 -2.54 -8.35
N TRP A 200 -15.11 -2.83 -7.16
CA TRP A 200 -14.31 -4.03 -6.92
C TRP A 200 -15.16 -5.29 -6.91
N LEU A 201 -14.80 -6.22 -7.77
CA LEU A 201 -15.27 -7.61 -7.74
C LEU A 201 -14.28 -8.42 -6.90
N ALA A 202 -14.78 -9.31 -6.06
CA ALA A 202 -13.98 -10.28 -5.33
C ALA A 202 -14.39 -11.68 -5.81
N ILE A 203 -13.48 -12.36 -6.49
CA ILE A 203 -13.70 -13.68 -7.07
C ILE A 203 -12.83 -14.64 -6.27
N THR A 204 -13.47 -15.57 -5.55
CA THR A 204 -12.76 -16.59 -4.80
C THR A 204 -12.43 -17.75 -5.72
N ALA A 205 -11.14 -17.96 -5.97
CA ALA A 205 -10.63 -19.16 -6.60
C ALA A 205 -10.25 -20.12 -5.47
N GLY A 206 -11.14 -21.02 -5.11
CA GLY A 206 -10.89 -22.04 -4.10
C GLY A 206 -10.23 -23.24 -4.73
N SER A 207 -9.18 -23.78 -4.12
CA SER A 207 -8.89 -25.20 -4.29
C SER A 207 -9.99 -25.99 -3.54
N ASP A 208 -11.05 -26.37 -4.22
CA ASP A 208 -11.91 -27.47 -3.78
C ASP A 208 -11.09 -28.77 -3.83
N SER A 209 -10.22 -28.96 -2.86
CA SER A 209 -9.52 -30.21 -2.64
C SER A 209 -9.64 -30.63 -1.19
N ASP A 210 -10.89 -30.67 -0.72
CA ASP A 210 -11.31 -31.46 0.44
C ASP A 210 -12.53 -32.27 0.04
N ASN A 211 -12.27 -33.40 -0.60
CA ASN A 211 -13.21 -34.51 -0.72
C ASN A 211 -12.51 -35.82 -0.34
#